data_2475b19f20a6d3f93e8fc3547b5deddc
#
_entry.id   2475b19f20a6d3f93e8fc3547b5deddc
#
_cell.length_a   1.000
_cell.length_b   1.000
_cell.length_c   1.000
_cell.angle_alpha   90.00
_cell.angle_beta   90.00
_cell.angle_gamma   90.00
#
_symmetry.space_group_name_H-M   'P 1'
#
loop_
_entity.id
_entity.type
_entity.pdbx_description
1 polymer ?
#
loop_
_entity_poly.entity_id
_entity_poly.type
_entity_poly.pdbx_seq_one_letter_code
_entity_poly.pdbx_strand_id
1 'polypeptide(L)'
;MRHSKAEAWERKLRGVFDKIDADLEAKYGHMYPLHPARPQYGSTDHPGHSGLFHIRASFSAGYGSEHGPGYVVEADIVTLTEVPDDVEEQIDEEVVELLRAELPRVFPGRTLHVSRDGHRYKIHGDLSLGGV
;
A
#
# COMPACT_ATOMS: atom_id res chain seq x y z
N MET A 1 15.80 9.24 -18.17
CA MET A 1 15.17 10.35 -17.42
C MET A 1 13.71 10.05 -17.17
N ARG A 2 13.24 10.29 -15.98
CA ARG A 2 11.85 10.03 -15.66
C ARG A 2 10.95 11.20 -16.11
N HIS A 3 9.74 10.86 -16.54
CA HIS A 3 8.75 11.85 -16.89
C HIS A 3 8.25 12.56 -15.61
N SER A 4 8.16 13.89 -15.63
CA SER A 4 7.77 14.66 -14.44
C SER A 4 6.36 14.31 -13.92
N LYS A 5 5.44 13.98 -14.81
CA LYS A 5 4.09 13.55 -14.41
C LYS A 5 4.12 12.19 -13.71
N ALA A 6 4.99 11.29 -14.17
CA ALA A 6 5.17 9.99 -13.51
C ALA A 6 5.75 10.17 -12.11
N GLU A 7 6.71 11.07 -11.94
CA GLU A 7 7.28 11.37 -10.64
C GLU A 7 6.23 11.95 -9.68
N ALA A 8 5.39 12.86 -10.17
CA ALA A 8 4.31 13.44 -9.36
C ALA A 8 3.29 12.40 -8.98
N TRP A 9 2.95 11.50 -9.89
CA TRP A 9 2.04 10.38 -9.64
C TRP A 9 2.58 9.47 -8.54
N GLU A 10 3.85 9.05 -8.67
CA GLU A 10 4.47 8.17 -7.67
C GLU A 10 4.60 8.84 -6.31
N ARG A 11 4.85 10.15 -6.28
CA ARG A 11 4.91 10.90 -5.02
C ARG A 11 3.56 10.89 -4.31
N LYS A 12 2.48 11.08 -5.06
CA LYS A 12 1.13 11.02 -4.51
C LYS A 12 0.78 9.63 -4.01
N LEU A 13 1.16 8.58 -4.75
CA LEU A 13 0.95 7.20 -4.30
C LEU A 13 1.72 6.91 -3.01
N ARG A 14 2.96 7.39 -2.91
CA ARG A 14 3.74 7.22 -1.69
C ARG A 14 3.03 7.87 -0.50
N GLY A 15 2.46 9.06 -0.70
CA GLY A 15 1.67 9.72 0.33
C GLY A 15 0.46 8.90 0.76
N VAL A 16 -0.21 8.24 -0.18
CA VAL A 16 -1.32 7.33 0.13
C VAL A 16 -0.83 6.17 0.99
N PHE A 17 0.27 5.54 0.60
CA PHE A 17 0.80 4.40 1.34
C PHE A 17 1.30 4.79 2.72
N ASP A 18 1.93 5.96 2.86
CA ASP A 18 2.38 6.46 4.16
C ASP A 18 1.19 6.70 5.10
N LYS A 19 0.09 7.22 4.58
CA LYS A 19 -1.11 7.42 5.38
C LYS A 19 -1.73 6.10 5.81
N ILE A 20 -1.80 5.12 4.92
CA ILE A 20 -2.31 3.80 5.26
C ILE A 20 -1.43 3.15 6.31
N ASP A 21 -0.12 3.24 6.17
CA ASP A 21 0.83 2.73 7.16
C ASP A 21 0.58 3.39 8.53
N ALA A 22 0.42 4.71 8.57
CA ALA A 22 0.14 5.42 9.81
C ALA A 22 -1.18 4.97 10.45
N ASP A 23 -2.22 4.76 9.64
CA ASP A 23 -3.52 4.30 10.14
C ASP A 23 -3.42 2.88 10.70
N LEU A 24 -2.70 1.99 10.03
CA LEU A 24 -2.49 0.62 10.51
C LEU A 24 -1.66 0.61 11.80
N GLU A 25 -0.60 1.41 11.86
CA GLU A 25 0.22 1.51 13.07
C GLU A 25 -0.58 2.02 14.26
N ALA A 26 -1.41 3.04 14.06
CA ALA A 26 -2.24 3.58 15.14
C ALA A 26 -3.22 2.53 15.68
N LYS A 27 -3.76 1.68 14.81
CA LYS A 27 -4.77 0.70 15.18
C LYS A 27 -4.22 -0.64 15.63
N TYR A 28 -3.15 -1.09 14.97
CA TYR A 28 -2.62 -2.46 15.17
C TYR A 28 -1.15 -2.51 15.55
N GLY A 29 -0.45 -1.39 15.64
CA GLY A 29 1.00 -1.35 15.80
C GLY A 29 1.55 -2.04 17.04
N HIS A 30 0.70 -2.30 18.03
CA HIS A 30 1.09 -2.95 19.28
C HIS A 30 0.59 -4.38 19.41
N MET A 31 -0.02 -4.94 18.36
CA MET A 31 -0.59 -6.29 18.42
C MET A 31 0.47 -7.38 18.54
N TYR A 32 1.64 -7.18 17.96
CA TYR A 32 2.71 -8.16 17.94
C TYR A 32 4.04 -7.49 18.23
N PRO A 33 5.01 -8.24 18.79
CA PRO A 33 6.37 -7.72 18.95
C PRO A 33 7.00 -7.45 17.59
N LEU A 34 7.75 -6.36 17.50
CA LEU A 34 8.49 -6.05 16.28
C LEU A 34 9.60 -7.09 16.06
N HIS A 35 9.88 -7.34 14.77
CA HIS A 35 11.07 -8.08 14.39
C HIS A 35 12.29 -7.36 14.99
N PRO A 36 13.28 -8.08 15.56
CA PRO A 36 14.44 -7.43 16.22
C PRO A 36 15.22 -6.46 15.34
N ALA A 37 15.22 -6.66 14.04
CA ALA A 37 15.91 -5.78 13.10
C ALA A 37 15.08 -4.56 12.69
N ARG A 38 13.85 -4.43 13.20
CA ARG A 38 12.92 -3.39 12.76
C ARG A 38 12.90 -2.23 13.77
N PRO A 39 13.17 -0.98 13.33
CA PRO A 39 13.05 0.18 14.21
C PRO A 39 11.62 0.40 14.67
N GLN A 40 11.44 1.04 15.82
CA GLN A 40 10.12 1.44 16.29
C GLN A 40 9.54 2.49 15.35
N TYR A 41 8.21 2.48 15.22
CA TYR A 41 7.52 3.41 14.34
C TYR A 41 7.80 4.86 14.75
N GLY A 42 8.10 5.68 13.76
CA GLY A 42 8.41 7.09 13.97
C GLY A 42 9.86 7.38 14.38
N SER A 43 10.71 6.35 14.54
CA SER A 43 12.11 6.53 14.92
C SER A 43 13.02 6.82 13.72
N THR A 44 12.51 6.77 12.50
CA THR A 44 13.25 7.07 11.27
C THR A 44 12.53 8.11 10.45
N ASP A 45 13.22 8.68 9.45
CA ASP A 45 12.62 9.66 8.53
C ASP A 45 11.66 9.02 7.53
N HIS A 46 11.69 7.70 7.40
CA HIS A 46 10.86 6.95 6.46
C HIS A 46 9.89 6.05 7.23
N PRO A 47 8.60 6.44 7.36
CA PRO A 47 7.63 5.66 8.13
C PRO A 47 7.55 4.20 7.72
N GLY A 48 7.61 3.93 6.41
CA GLY A 48 7.53 2.56 5.89
C GLY A 48 8.71 1.67 6.28
N HIS A 49 9.79 2.24 6.81
CA HIS A 49 10.97 1.50 7.25
C HIS A 49 10.98 1.25 8.75
N SER A 50 9.89 1.53 9.43
CA SER A 50 9.79 1.37 10.89
C SER A 50 8.40 0.84 11.26
N GLY A 51 8.27 0.36 12.50
CA GLY A 51 7.01 -0.14 13.03
C GLY A 51 6.66 -1.55 12.58
N LEU A 52 5.42 -1.95 12.84
CA LEU A 52 4.93 -3.31 12.61
C LEU A 52 4.61 -3.58 11.14
N PHE A 53 4.28 -2.56 10.36
CA PHE A 53 3.81 -2.73 8.99
C PHE A 53 4.81 -2.22 7.97
N HIS A 54 4.88 -2.92 6.84
CA HIS A 54 5.68 -2.50 5.69
C HIS A 54 4.83 -2.64 4.44
N ILE A 55 4.58 -1.53 3.75
CA ILE A 55 3.78 -1.53 2.53
C ILE A 55 4.73 -1.46 1.34
N ARG A 56 4.64 -2.45 0.47
CA ARG A 56 5.44 -2.55 -0.75
C ARG A 56 4.53 -2.38 -1.95
N ALA A 57 5.01 -1.64 -2.94
CA ALA A 57 4.26 -1.44 -4.18
C ALA A 57 5.21 -1.46 -5.37
N SER A 58 4.77 -2.07 -6.45
CA SER A 58 5.51 -2.11 -7.70
C SER A 58 4.57 -2.04 -8.89
N PHE A 59 5.02 -1.38 -9.97
CA PHE A 59 4.23 -1.32 -11.19
C PHE A 59 4.27 -2.66 -11.92
N SER A 60 3.13 -3.05 -12.45
CA SER A 60 2.99 -4.24 -13.30
C SER A 60 2.37 -3.83 -14.63
N ALA A 61 2.99 -4.26 -15.73
CA ALA A 61 2.43 -4.04 -17.06
C ALA A 61 1.15 -4.85 -17.31
N GLY A 62 0.89 -5.84 -16.45
CA GLY A 62 -0.36 -6.60 -16.51
C GLY A 62 -0.41 -7.71 -17.52
N TYR A 63 0.73 -8.14 -18.08
CA TYR A 63 0.76 -9.24 -19.05
C TYR A 63 0.20 -10.51 -18.41
N GLY A 64 -0.82 -11.10 -19.03
CA GLY A 64 -1.50 -12.26 -18.48
C GLY A 64 -2.40 -11.96 -17.29
N SER A 65 -2.56 -10.71 -16.93
CA SER A 65 -3.43 -10.30 -15.84
C SER A 65 -4.84 -9.98 -16.33
N GLU A 66 -5.81 -10.33 -15.51
CA GLU A 66 -7.22 -10.02 -15.77
C GLU A 66 -7.49 -8.51 -15.81
N HIS A 67 -6.75 -7.74 -15.01
CA HIS A 67 -7.02 -6.31 -14.84
C HIS A 67 -6.10 -5.39 -15.63
N GLY A 68 -5.16 -5.93 -16.40
CA GLY A 68 -4.21 -5.11 -17.16
C GLY A 68 -3.16 -4.44 -16.30
N PRO A 69 -2.61 -3.29 -16.74
CA PRO A 69 -1.56 -2.59 -15.98
C PRO A 69 -2.05 -2.07 -14.64
N GLY A 70 -1.15 -2.00 -13.69
CA GLY A 70 -1.47 -1.45 -12.38
C GLY A 70 -0.30 -1.48 -11.41
N TYR A 71 -0.57 -1.05 -10.18
CA TYR A 71 0.38 -1.17 -9.08
C TYR A 71 -0.04 -2.33 -8.20
N VAL A 72 0.89 -3.27 -7.99
CA VAL A 72 0.69 -4.39 -7.08
C VAL A 72 1.21 -3.97 -5.71
N VAL A 73 0.35 -4.07 -4.71
CA VAL A 73 0.61 -3.62 -3.34
C VAL A 73 0.54 -4.80 -2.40
N GLU A 74 1.45 -4.87 -1.45
CA GLU A 74 1.42 -5.85 -0.36
C GLU A 74 1.68 -5.13 0.96
N ALA A 75 0.95 -5.52 2.01
CA ALA A 75 1.17 -5.03 3.36
C ALA A 75 1.70 -6.17 4.20
N ASP A 76 2.96 -6.07 4.63
CA ASP A 76 3.60 -7.10 5.45
C ASP A 76 3.51 -6.74 6.93
N ILE A 77 3.30 -7.76 7.77
CA ILE A 77 3.38 -7.62 9.23
C ILE A 77 4.77 -8.08 9.64
N VAL A 78 5.61 -7.15 10.10
CA VAL A 78 7.04 -7.40 10.34
C VAL A 78 7.24 -7.87 11.79
N THR A 79 6.98 -9.15 12.01
CA THR A 79 7.11 -9.81 13.30
C THR A 79 7.61 -11.24 13.10
N LEU A 80 8.27 -11.79 14.12
CA LEU A 80 8.63 -13.22 14.16
C LEU A 80 7.50 -14.07 14.73
N THR A 81 6.48 -13.45 15.31
CA THR A 81 5.31 -14.15 15.84
C THR A 81 4.47 -14.66 14.68
N GLU A 82 3.99 -15.90 14.80
CA GLU A 82 3.06 -16.44 13.82
C GLU A 82 1.74 -15.69 13.94
N VAL A 83 1.31 -15.07 12.84
CA VAL A 83 0.06 -14.30 12.80
C VAL A 83 -1.06 -15.20 12.29
N PRO A 84 -2.18 -15.31 13.03
CA PRO A 84 -3.30 -16.11 12.56
C PRO A 84 -3.86 -15.62 11.23
N ASP A 85 -4.34 -16.54 10.41
CA ASP A 85 -4.88 -16.20 9.08
C ASP A 85 -6.05 -15.24 9.15
N ASP A 86 -6.91 -15.35 10.16
CA ASP A 86 -8.04 -14.44 10.31
C ASP A 86 -7.61 -13.02 10.65
N VAL A 87 -6.51 -12.86 11.37
CA VAL A 87 -5.93 -11.54 11.65
C VAL A 87 -5.35 -10.93 10.37
N GLU A 88 -4.59 -11.71 9.60
CA GLU A 88 -4.07 -11.25 8.32
C GLU A 88 -5.20 -10.84 7.37
N GLU A 89 -6.28 -11.62 7.33
CA GLU A 89 -7.45 -11.35 6.52
C GLU A 89 -8.12 -10.03 6.92
N GLN A 90 -8.25 -9.79 8.21
CA GLN A 90 -8.83 -8.56 8.71
C GLN A 90 -7.99 -7.34 8.33
N ILE A 91 -6.68 -7.46 8.43
CA ILE A 91 -5.76 -6.38 8.05
C ILE A 91 -5.82 -6.14 6.55
N ASP A 92 -5.83 -7.19 5.74
CA ASP A 92 -5.94 -7.08 4.29
C ASP A 92 -7.22 -6.36 3.88
N GLU A 93 -8.35 -6.72 4.48
CA GLU A 93 -9.62 -6.05 4.21
C GLU A 93 -9.56 -4.57 4.55
N GLU A 94 -8.94 -4.24 5.67
CA GLU A 94 -8.81 -2.84 6.08
C GLU A 94 -7.93 -2.04 5.14
N VAL A 95 -6.84 -2.62 4.66
CA VAL A 95 -5.97 -1.97 3.68
C VAL A 95 -6.76 -1.66 2.40
N VAL A 96 -7.56 -2.60 1.92
CA VAL A 96 -8.39 -2.39 0.73
C VAL A 96 -9.38 -1.24 0.95
N GLU A 97 -10.03 -1.20 2.10
CA GLU A 97 -10.97 -0.13 2.42
C GLU A 97 -10.28 1.24 2.50
N LEU A 98 -9.11 1.29 3.13
CA LEU A 98 -8.33 2.52 3.22
C LEU A 98 -7.88 3.00 1.84
N LEU A 99 -7.43 2.08 0.98
CA LEU A 99 -7.06 2.43 -0.39
C LEU A 99 -8.25 2.98 -1.16
N ARG A 100 -9.41 2.33 -1.06
CA ARG A 100 -10.63 2.78 -1.74
C ARG A 100 -11.10 4.14 -1.28
N ALA A 101 -10.85 4.49 -0.03
CA ALA A 101 -11.20 5.79 0.51
C ALA A 101 -10.19 6.88 0.11
N GLU A 102 -8.88 6.56 0.12
CA GLU A 102 -7.84 7.55 -0.14
C GLU A 102 -7.61 7.84 -1.62
N LEU A 103 -7.69 6.84 -2.49
CA LEU A 103 -7.38 7.04 -3.89
C LEU A 103 -8.25 8.11 -4.57
N PRO A 104 -9.58 8.13 -4.38
CA PRO A 104 -10.39 9.20 -4.97
C PRO A 104 -10.07 10.59 -4.41
N ARG A 105 -9.63 10.66 -3.16
CA ARG A 105 -9.27 11.92 -2.52
C ARG A 105 -7.99 12.49 -3.09
N VAL A 106 -7.03 11.63 -3.35
CA VAL A 106 -5.70 12.05 -3.84
C VAL A 106 -5.67 12.19 -5.36
N PHE A 107 -6.47 11.39 -6.06
CA PHE A 107 -6.55 11.41 -7.53
C PHE A 107 -7.99 11.70 -7.97
N PRO A 108 -8.49 12.91 -7.70
CA PRO A 108 -9.83 13.28 -8.14
C PRO A 108 -9.92 13.28 -9.66
N GLY A 109 -11.05 12.84 -10.19
CA GLY A 109 -11.27 12.79 -11.63
C GLY A 109 -10.71 11.55 -12.31
N ARG A 110 -10.07 10.63 -11.58
CA ARG A 110 -9.61 9.36 -12.13
C ARG A 110 -10.42 8.21 -11.56
N THR A 111 -10.77 7.27 -12.41
CA THR A 111 -11.46 6.05 -11.97
C THR A 111 -10.43 4.98 -11.68
N LEU A 112 -10.14 4.79 -10.42
CA LEU A 112 -9.18 3.78 -9.96
C LEU A 112 -9.92 2.70 -9.18
N HIS A 113 -9.51 1.46 -9.37
CA HIS A 113 -10.09 0.30 -8.73
C HIS A 113 -9.05 -0.41 -7.89
N VAL A 114 -9.49 -1.03 -6.80
CA VAL A 114 -8.63 -1.88 -5.97
C VAL A 114 -9.22 -3.28 -6.01
N SER A 115 -8.45 -4.22 -6.54
CA SER A 115 -8.83 -5.64 -6.61
C SER A 115 -7.87 -6.42 -5.74
N ARG A 116 -8.40 -7.40 -5.04
CA ARG A 116 -7.61 -8.20 -4.12
C ARG A 116 -7.41 -9.61 -4.67
N ASP A 117 -6.18 -10.13 -4.49
CA ASP A 117 -5.85 -11.52 -4.79
C ASP A 117 -4.97 -12.04 -3.65
N GLY A 118 -5.61 -12.70 -2.67
CA GLY A 118 -4.94 -13.13 -1.45
C GLY A 118 -4.40 -11.94 -0.66
N HIS A 119 -3.10 -11.92 -0.43
CA HIS A 119 -2.43 -10.83 0.30
C HIS A 119 -1.93 -9.72 -0.62
N ARG A 120 -2.27 -9.78 -1.90
CA ARG A 120 -1.90 -8.77 -2.87
C ARG A 120 -3.11 -7.95 -3.25
N TYR A 121 -2.89 -6.66 -3.43
CA TYR A 121 -3.91 -5.75 -3.91
C TYR A 121 -3.41 -5.13 -5.20
N LYS A 122 -4.30 -4.93 -6.15
CA LYS A 122 -3.92 -4.29 -7.41
C LYS A 122 -4.72 -3.01 -7.59
N ILE A 123 -4.00 -1.90 -7.74
CA ILE A 123 -4.59 -0.62 -8.11
C ILE A 123 -4.54 -0.54 -9.63
N HIS A 124 -5.70 -0.49 -10.27
CA HIS A 124 -5.80 -0.50 -11.73
C HIS A 124 -6.91 0.44 -12.18
N GLY A 125 -7.03 0.62 -13.49
CA GLY A 125 -8.00 1.52 -14.09
C GLY A 125 -7.33 2.66 -14.81
N ASP A 126 -7.78 3.89 -14.56
CA ASP A 126 -7.23 5.07 -15.22
C ASP A 126 -5.87 5.46 -14.64
N LEU A 127 -4.83 4.87 -15.21
CA LEU A 127 -3.44 5.14 -14.84
C LEU A 127 -2.74 6.04 -15.84
N SER A 128 -3.46 6.70 -16.73
CA SER A 128 -2.86 7.60 -17.70
C SER A 128 -2.22 8.80 -17.00
N LEU A 129 -1.17 9.34 -17.62
CA LEU A 129 -0.40 10.44 -17.04
C LEU A 129 -0.95 11.79 -17.51
N GLY A 130 -2.25 12.02 -17.30
CA GLY A 130 -2.84 13.33 -17.57
C GLY A 130 -2.95 13.65 -19.04
N GLY A 131 -3.40 12.73 -19.85
CA GLY A 131 -3.63 12.95 -21.26
C GLY A 131 -2.47 12.55 -22.15
N VAL A 132 -1.58 11.78 -21.60
CA VAL A 132 -0.51 11.17 -22.39
C VAL A 132 -1.04 9.93 -23.08
#